data_85802f21b20294cd01965c2bbebcde85
#
_entry.id   85802f21b20294cd01965c2bbebcde85
#
_cell.length_a   1.000
_cell.length_b   1.000
_cell.length_c   1.000
_cell.angle_alpha   90.00
_cell.angle_beta   90.00
_cell.angle_gamma   90.00
#
_symmetry.space_group_name_H-M   'P 1'
#
loop_
_entity.id
_entity.type
_entity.pdbx_description
1 polymer ?
#
loop_
_entity_poly.entity_id
_entity_poly.type
_entity_poly.pdbx_seq_one_letter_code
_entity_poly.pdbx_strand_id
1 'polypeptide(L)'
;MRTSQYLLSTLKETPADAVVISHQLLLRAGMIRRLASGLYTWLPMGLRVLRKVETIVREEMNAAGALEVLMPAVQPAELWQESGRWEQYGPELLRLKDRHEREFCVGPTHEEVITDLARNELNSYKQLPINFYQIQTKFRDEIRPRFGLMRGREFIMKDAYSFHLSQDSLQQTYDGMYQAYSKIFSRLGLDFRPVQADNGSIGGSGSHEFHVLANSGEDDIVFSDSSDYAANIEKAEAVPRESARGSATEDMRLVDTPNTKTIAALVDGFQLPIEKTIKTLVVHGAEEGTLVALIVRGDHELNEIKAANQPLVASPLVFASEAEIRAAIGACPGSLGPVNLPIACIVDRSVALMSDFAAGANIEDKHYFGVNWERDLPLPEVADLRNVVEGDPSPDGKGTLVIKRGIEVGHIFQLGTKYSEAMKLSVLSEQGKPVNLIMGCYGIGVSRVVAAAIEQNHDERGILWPSALAPFQIALVPLKYETESVKQATDKLYAELTAAGFEVLLDDRDKKTSPGVKFADMELIGIPHRIVISDRGLSEGVLEYKGRRDSESQNLPIGELMSFITEKLSR
;
A
#
# COMPACT_ATOMS: atom_id res chain seq x y z
N MET A 1 -23.55 -14.07 21.05
CA MET A 1 -23.67 -15.07 19.96
C MET A 1 -23.27 -16.43 20.48
N ARG A 2 -23.92 -17.54 20.05
CA ARG A 2 -23.59 -18.92 20.45
C ARG A 2 -23.03 -19.70 19.28
N THR A 3 -22.01 -20.53 19.50
CA THR A 3 -21.40 -21.34 18.42
C THR A 3 -22.37 -22.35 17.80
N SER A 4 -23.35 -22.84 18.57
CA SER A 4 -24.44 -23.70 18.05
C SER A 4 -25.36 -23.00 17.02
N GLN A 5 -25.34 -21.67 16.99
CA GLN A 5 -26.14 -20.82 16.09
C GLN A 5 -25.28 -19.97 15.15
N TYR A 6 -23.97 -20.23 15.09
CA TYR A 6 -23.01 -19.45 14.35
C TYR A 6 -22.13 -20.33 13.47
N LEU A 7 -21.90 -19.90 12.23
CA LEU A 7 -21.01 -20.63 11.32
C LEU A 7 -19.54 -20.42 11.76
N LEU A 8 -19.06 -21.30 12.62
CA LEU A 8 -17.65 -21.38 13.00
C LEU A 8 -16.92 -22.34 12.05
N SER A 9 -16.13 -21.80 11.13
CA SER A 9 -15.53 -22.58 10.02
C SER A 9 -13.99 -22.56 10.09
N THR A 10 -13.43 -22.89 11.25
CA THR A 10 -11.97 -22.98 11.44
C THR A 10 -11.37 -24.18 10.67
N LEU A 11 -10.14 -24.04 10.21
CA LEU A 11 -9.36 -25.07 9.53
C LEU A 11 -8.10 -25.38 10.33
N LYS A 12 -7.77 -26.66 10.47
CA LYS A 12 -6.54 -27.09 11.13
C LYS A 12 -5.31 -26.84 10.28
N GLU A 13 -5.42 -27.12 8.99
CA GLU A 13 -4.32 -27.03 8.03
C GLU A 13 -4.38 -25.71 7.26
N THR A 14 -3.23 -25.22 6.88
CA THR A 14 -3.08 -24.05 6.01
C THR A 14 -3.28 -24.48 4.56
N PRO A 15 -4.17 -23.85 3.78
CA PRO A 15 -4.28 -24.10 2.35
C PRO A 15 -2.96 -23.82 1.64
N ALA A 16 -2.58 -24.70 0.70
CA ALA A 16 -1.26 -24.67 0.05
C ALA A 16 -1.01 -23.39 -0.80
N ASP A 17 -2.06 -22.72 -1.23
CA ASP A 17 -2.01 -21.48 -2.03
C ASP A 17 -1.91 -20.20 -1.18
N ALA A 18 -1.97 -20.31 0.14
CA ALA A 18 -1.84 -19.19 1.06
C ALA A 18 -0.38 -18.97 1.45
N VAL A 19 0.27 -17.96 0.87
CA VAL A 19 1.70 -17.67 1.06
C VAL A 19 1.94 -16.78 2.28
N VAL A 20 1.25 -15.63 2.36
CA VAL A 20 1.44 -14.66 3.45
C VAL A 20 0.57 -15.00 4.66
N ILE A 21 1.02 -14.56 5.84
CA ILE A 21 0.40 -14.96 7.11
C ILE A 21 -1.05 -14.49 7.24
N SER A 22 -1.38 -13.29 6.77
CA SER A 22 -2.77 -12.79 6.80
C SER A 22 -3.71 -13.67 5.98
N HIS A 23 -3.27 -14.11 4.78
CA HIS A 23 -4.08 -15.00 3.94
C HIS A 23 -4.29 -16.35 4.62
N GLN A 24 -3.21 -16.93 5.19
CA GLN A 24 -3.28 -18.18 5.94
C GLN A 24 -4.27 -18.10 7.11
N LEU A 25 -4.14 -17.07 7.93
CA LEU A 25 -4.96 -16.92 9.14
C LEU A 25 -6.41 -16.57 8.83
N LEU A 26 -6.68 -15.72 7.82
CA LEU A 26 -8.04 -15.42 7.38
C LEU A 26 -8.79 -16.67 6.91
N LEU A 27 -8.13 -17.57 6.17
CA LEU A 27 -8.70 -18.84 5.73
C LEU A 27 -8.88 -19.80 6.92
N ARG A 28 -7.83 -19.97 7.75
CA ARG A 28 -7.86 -20.90 8.90
C ARG A 28 -8.86 -20.49 9.97
N ALA A 29 -8.93 -19.20 10.28
CA ALA A 29 -9.89 -18.68 11.27
C ALA A 29 -11.35 -18.64 10.75
N GLY A 30 -11.61 -19.07 9.52
CA GLY A 30 -12.95 -19.08 8.95
C GLY A 30 -13.52 -17.68 8.71
N MET A 31 -12.69 -16.74 8.30
CA MET A 31 -13.09 -15.36 8.02
C MET A 31 -13.42 -15.13 6.56
N ILE A 32 -12.71 -15.80 5.67
CA ILE A 32 -12.95 -15.75 4.22
C ILE A 32 -12.90 -17.15 3.59
N ARG A 33 -13.46 -17.26 2.37
CA ARG A 33 -13.29 -18.43 1.49
C ARG A 33 -13.02 -17.95 0.08
N ARG A 34 -12.08 -18.61 -0.58
CA ARG A 34 -11.77 -18.33 -1.98
C ARG A 34 -12.90 -18.85 -2.87
N LEU A 35 -13.45 -17.98 -3.71
CA LEU A 35 -14.39 -18.33 -4.77
C LEU A 35 -13.64 -18.61 -6.07
N ALA A 36 -12.76 -17.69 -6.45
CA ALA A 36 -11.89 -17.78 -7.61
C ALA A 36 -10.58 -17.01 -7.33
N SER A 37 -9.66 -16.96 -8.28
CA SER A 37 -8.41 -16.19 -8.13
C SER A 37 -8.74 -14.72 -7.88
N GLY A 38 -8.30 -14.19 -6.73
CA GLY A 38 -8.54 -12.80 -6.32
C GLY A 38 -9.98 -12.46 -5.93
N LEU A 39 -10.89 -13.46 -5.80
CA LEU A 39 -12.27 -13.29 -5.38
C LEU A 39 -12.55 -14.09 -4.11
N TYR A 40 -13.04 -13.43 -3.07
CA TYR A 40 -13.25 -14.02 -1.75
C TYR A 40 -14.64 -13.74 -1.21
N THR A 41 -15.26 -14.77 -0.65
CA THR A 41 -16.48 -14.64 0.15
C THR A 41 -16.09 -14.34 1.60
N TRP A 42 -16.62 -13.27 2.16
CA TRP A 42 -16.51 -12.97 3.58
C TRP A 42 -17.50 -13.82 4.38
N LEU A 43 -16.99 -14.63 5.31
CA LEU A 43 -17.81 -15.40 6.23
C LEU A 43 -18.24 -14.53 7.42
N PRO A 44 -19.23 -14.97 8.23
CA PRO A 44 -19.76 -14.15 9.32
C PRO A 44 -18.70 -13.59 10.29
N MET A 45 -17.64 -14.36 10.59
CA MET A 45 -16.56 -13.92 11.47
C MET A 45 -15.74 -12.79 10.85
N GLY A 46 -15.33 -12.94 9.61
CA GLY A 46 -14.56 -11.92 8.88
C GLY A 46 -15.39 -10.67 8.60
N LEU A 47 -16.68 -10.83 8.28
CA LEU A 47 -17.58 -9.71 8.03
C LEU A 47 -17.75 -8.81 9.27
N ARG A 48 -17.74 -9.38 10.49
CA ARG A 48 -17.74 -8.58 11.72
C ARG A 48 -16.53 -7.67 11.81
N VAL A 49 -15.33 -8.20 11.51
CA VAL A 49 -14.09 -7.40 11.51
C VAL A 49 -14.15 -6.31 10.45
N LEU A 50 -14.57 -6.65 9.23
CA LEU A 50 -14.71 -5.71 8.12
C LEU A 50 -15.65 -4.55 8.50
N ARG A 51 -16.82 -4.86 9.10
CA ARG A 51 -17.78 -3.83 9.52
C ARG A 51 -17.23 -2.92 10.63
N LYS A 52 -16.35 -3.40 11.50
CA LYS A 52 -15.67 -2.55 12.48
C LYS A 52 -14.70 -1.56 11.81
N VAL A 53 -13.94 -2.01 10.80
CA VAL A 53 -13.12 -1.10 10.00
C VAL A 53 -14.00 -0.05 9.32
N GLU A 54 -15.07 -0.46 8.63
CA GLU A 54 -16.01 0.46 7.97
C GLU A 54 -16.61 1.49 8.95
N THR A 55 -16.96 1.06 10.16
CA THR A 55 -17.54 1.95 11.18
C THR A 55 -16.55 3.04 11.58
N ILE A 56 -15.29 2.67 11.90
CA ILE A 56 -14.26 3.63 12.29
C ILE A 56 -13.96 4.59 11.12
N VAL A 57 -13.87 4.09 9.91
CA VAL A 57 -13.66 4.91 8.72
C VAL A 57 -14.82 5.90 8.54
N ARG A 58 -16.06 5.43 8.65
CA ARG A 58 -17.27 6.27 8.50
C ARG A 58 -17.34 7.37 9.56
N GLU A 59 -17.05 7.04 10.81
CA GLU A 59 -17.05 7.99 11.91
C GLU A 59 -16.05 9.13 11.68
N GLU A 60 -14.82 8.81 11.29
CA GLU A 60 -13.78 9.83 11.05
C GLU A 60 -14.04 10.64 9.77
N MET A 61 -14.60 10.03 8.71
CA MET A 61 -15.01 10.76 7.52
C MET A 61 -16.14 11.74 7.81
N ASN A 62 -17.15 11.33 8.58
CA ASN A 62 -18.24 12.20 9.00
C ASN A 62 -17.72 13.33 9.92
N ALA A 63 -16.82 13.01 10.86
CA ALA A 63 -16.19 14.02 11.73
C ALA A 63 -15.36 15.05 10.95
N ALA A 64 -14.79 14.66 9.81
CA ALA A 64 -14.08 15.54 8.89
C ALA A 64 -15.03 16.35 7.96
N GLY A 65 -16.35 16.21 8.11
CA GLY A 65 -17.36 16.94 7.34
C GLY A 65 -17.63 16.39 5.95
N ALA A 66 -17.17 15.18 5.62
CA ALA A 66 -17.49 14.53 4.36
C ALA A 66 -18.90 13.94 4.37
N LEU A 67 -19.57 13.92 3.22
CA LEU A 67 -20.94 13.47 3.03
C LEU A 67 -20.96 12.09 2.37
N GLU A 68 -21.63 11.12 3.00
CA GLU A 68 -21.73 9.76 2.44
C GLU A 68 -22.70 9.71 1.28
N VAL A 69 -22.27 9.11 0.16
CA VAL A 69 -23.05 8.78 -1.03
C VAL A 69 -22.87 7.31 -1.37
N LEU A 70 -23.68 6.76 -2.26
CA LEU A 70 -23.48 5.43 -2.83
C LEU A 70 -23.71 5.48 -4.34
N MET A 71 -22.65 5.29 -5.09
CA MET A 71 -22.65 5.36 -6.55
C MET A 71 -22.71 3.96 -7.17
N PRO A 72 -23.18 3.80 -8.43
CA PRO A 72 -23.21 2.51 -9.10
C PRO A 72 -21.81 1.89 -9.27
N ALA A 73 -21.72 0.56 -9.14
CA ALA A 73 -20.49 -0.18 -9.42
C ALA A 73 -20.26 -0.36 -10.93
N VAL A 74 -21.34 -0.53 -11.71
CA VAL A 74 -21.29 -0.60 -13.18
C VAL A 74 -21.43 0.81 -13.73
N GLN A 75 -20.49 1.21 -14.57
CA GLN A 75 -20.34 2.58 -15.05
C GLN A 75 -20.41 2.63 -16.58
N PRO A 76 -21.09 3.63 -17.17
CA PRO A 76 -21.15 3.79 -18.61
C PRO A 76 -19.79 4.19 -19.20
N ALA A 77 -19.45 3.64 -20.36
CA ALA A 77 -18.17 3.91 -21.04
C ALA A 77 -18.00 5.39 -21.40
N GLU A 78 -19.11 6.09 -21.69
CA GLU A 78 -19.11 7.49 -22.11
C GLU A 78 -18.40 8.41 -21.10
N LEU A 79 -18.57 8.18 -19.80
CA LEU A 79 -17.88 8.97 -18.75
C LEU A 79 -16.36 8.75 -18.78
N TRP A 80 -15.94 7.52 -19.00
CA TRP A 80 -14.53 7.13 -19.11
C TRP A 80 -13.90 7.64 -20.41
N GLN A 81 -14.69 7.72 -21.49
CA GLN A 81 -14.28 8.31 -22.77
C GLN A 81 -14.11 9.84 -22.62
N GLU A 82 -15.02 10.52 -21.92
CA GLU A 82 -14.92 11.96 -21.62
C GLU A 82 -13.61 12.28 -20.88
N SER A 83 -13.23 11.50 -19.87
CA SER A 83 -11.98 11.69 -19.13
C SER A 83 -10.73 11.27 -19.90
N GLY A 84 -10.88 10.54 -21.02
CA GLY A 84 -9.80 9.94 -21.79
C GLY A 84 -9.23 8.65 -21.18
N ARG A 85 -9.75 8.21 -20.01
CA ARG A 85 -9.22 7.03 -19.31
C ARG A 85 -9.74 5.70 -19.85
N TRP A 86 -10.75 5.69 -20.71
CA TRP A 86 -11.22 4.44 -21.34
C TRP A 86 -10.09 3.67 -22.03
N GLU A 87 -9.21 4.37 -22.76
CA GLU A 87 -8.04 3.77 -23.41
C GLU A 87 -6.82 3.73 -22.48
N GLN A 88 -6.60 4.78 -21.70
CA GLN A 88 -5.39 4.93 -20.88
C GLN A 88 -5.32 4.00 -19.67
N TYR A 89 -6.47 3.55 -19.12
CA TYR A 89 -6.47 2.70 -17.91
C TYR A 89 -5.90 1.31 -18.17
N GLY A 90 -5.94 0.86 -19.41
CA GLY A 90 -5.37 -0.42 -19.81
C GLY A 90 -6.25 -1.63 -19.49
N PRO A 91 -5.66 -2.84 -19.43
CA PRO A 91 -6.39 -4.11 -19.36
C PRO A 91 -7.02 -4.40 -18.00
N GLU A 92 -6.63 -3.70 -16.94
CA GLU A 92 -7.24 -3.86 -15.61
C GLU A 92 -8.68 -3.31 -15.54
N LEU A 93 -9.10 -2.50 -16.50
CA LEU A 93 -10.48 -2.04 -16.63
C LEU A 93 -11.33 -3.16 -17.22
N LEU A 94 -12.16 -3.80 -16.40
CA LEU A 94 -13.09 -4.85 -16.87
C LEU A 94 -14.25 -4.22 -17.65
N ARG A 95 -14.18 -4.31 -18.98
CA ARG A 95 -15.18 -3.79 -19.92
C ARG A 95 -16.23 -4.85 -20.22
N LEU A 96 -17.47 -4.44 -20.36
CA LEU A 96 -18.60 -5.31 -20.69
C LEU A 96 -19.61 -4.58 -21.58
N LYS A 97 -20.51 -5.33 -22.17
CA LYS A 97 -21.64 -4.79 -22.92
C LYS A 97 -22.96 -5.24 -22.30
N ASP A 98 -23.94 -4.36 -22.31
CA ASP A 98 -25.29 -4.73 -21.94
C ASP A 98 -26.02 -5.47 -23.10
N ARG A 99 -27.27 -5.89 -22.86
CA ARG A 99 -28.07 -6.58 -23.87
C ARG A 99 -28.41 -5.74 -25.12
N HIS A 100 -28.13 -4.43 -25.09
CA HIS A 100 -28.29 -3.49 -26.19
C HIS A 100 -26.96 -3.10 -26.84
N GLU A 101 -25.89 -3.88 -26.59
CA GLU A 101 -24.54 -3.65 -27.10
C GLU A 101 -23.88 -2.32 -26.63
N ARG A 102 -24.44 -1.67 -25.61
CA ARG A 102 -23.83 -0.47 -25.02
C ARG A 102 -22.67 -0.86 -24.12
N GLU A 103 -21.59 -0.11 -24.21
CA GLU A 103 -20.37 -0.37 -23.45
C GLU A 103 -20.44 0.18 -22.02
N PHE A 104 -19.95 -0.62 -21.09
CA PHE A 104 -19.83 -0.31 -19.65
C PHE A 104 -18.51 -0.86 -19.13
N CYS A 105 -18.16 -0.48 -17.90
CA CYS A 105 -17.13 -1.16 -17.13
C CYS A 105 -17.61 -1.43 -15.70
N VAL A 106 -16.94 -2.36 -15.01
CA VAL A 106 -17.05 -2.48 -13.56
C VAL A 106 -16.02 -1.55 -12.94
N GLY A 107 -16.49 -0.59 -12.15
CA GLY A 107 -15.68 0.51 -11.65
C GLY A 107 -14.48 0.09 -10.80
N PRO A 108 -13.24 0.36 -11.26
CA PRO A 108 -12.05 0.23 -10.42
C PRO A 108 -11.86 1.42 -9.48
N THR A 109 -12.53 2.53 -9.77
CA THR A 109 -12.55 3.82 -9.07
C THR A 109 -13.74 4.65 -9.57
N HIS A 110 -14.02 5.82 -9.01
CA HIS A 110 -15.24 6.59 -9.31
C HIS A 110 -15.01 8.08 -9.60
N GLU A 111 -13.82 8.51 -10.04
CA GLU A 111 -13.55 9.91 -10.40
C GLU A 111 -14.54 10.42 -11.44
N GLU A 112 -14.81 9.63 -12.48
CA GLU A 112 -15.73 9.97 -13.56
C GLU A 112 -17.16 10.12 -13.06
N VAL A 113 -17.63 9.15 -12.27
CA VAL A 113 -19.02 9.11 -11.77
C VAL A 113 -19.29 10.26 -10.80
N ILE A 114 -18.35 10.57 -9.90
CA ILE A 114 -18.52 11.66 -8.95
C ILE A 114 -18.41 13.03 -9.63
N THR A 115 -17.58 13.13 -10.69
CA THR A 115 -17.50 14.36 -11.49
C THR A 115 -18.80 14.60 -12.24
N ASP A 116 -19.43 13.54 -12.79
CA ASP A 116 -20.75 13.62 -13.39
C ASP A 116 -21.83 14.04 -12.38
N LEU A 117 -21.84 13.43 -11.19
CA LEU A 117 -22.75 13.85 -10.12
C LEU A 117 -22.53 15.33 -9.77
N ALA A 118 -21.28 15.75 -9.58
CA ALA A 118 -20.96 17.10 -9.19
C ALA A 118 -21.37 18.14 -10.26
N ARG A 119 -21.17 17.86 -11.56
CA ARG A 119 -21.59 18.77 -12.65
C ARG A 119 -23.10 18.95 -12.77
N ASN A 120 -23.88 18.00 -12.28
CA ASN A 120 -25.34 18.06 -12.29
C ASN A 120 -25.92 18.71 -11.02
N GLU A 121 -25.22 18.62 -9.88
CA GLU A 121 -25.71 19.08 -8.57
C GLU A 121 -25.08 20.39 -8.09
N LEU A 122 -23.83 20.69 -8.52
CA LEU A 122 -23.12 21.90 -8.09
C LEU A 122 -23.27 23.02 -9.13
N ASN A 123 -23.94 24.10 -8.74
CA ASN A 123 -24.24 25.20 -9.64
C ASN A 123 -23.64 26.54 -9.18
N SER A 124 -23.17 26.65 -7.94
CA SER A 124 -22.73 27.87 -7.32
C SER A 124 -21.52 27.68 -6.41
N TYR A 125 -20.63 28.68 -6.43
CA TYR A 125 -19.50 28.76 -5.52
C TYR A 125 -19.87 28.64 -4.03
N LYS A 126 -21.13 28.98 -3.67
CA LYS A 126 -21.62 28.89 -2.28
C LYS A 126 -21.79 27.48 -1.77
N GLN A 127 -21.77 26.48 -2.65
CA GLN A 127 -21.85 25.05 -2.30
C GLN A 127 -20.47 24.44 -1.98
N LEU A 128 -19.40 25.22 -2.14
CA LEU A 128 -18.01 24.78 -2.02
C LEU A 128 -17.31 25.36 -0.78
N PRO A 129 -16.33 24.68 -0.18
CA PRO A 129 -15.88 23.35 -0.58
C PRO A 129 -16.86 22.26 -0.18
N ILE A 130 -16.87 21.15 -0.90
CA ILE A 130 -17.68 19.98 -0.57
C ILE A 130 -16.84 18.69 -0.74
N ASN A 131 -17.05 17.70 0.10
CA ASN A 131 -16.36 16.41 0.06
C ASN A 131 -17.39 15.28 0.15
N PHE A 132 -17.44 14.43 -0.87
CA PHE A 132 -18.30 13.23 -0.90
C PHE A 132 -17.46 11.98 -0.69
N TYR A 133 -17.98 10.97 -0.01
CA TYR A 133 -17.33 9.67 0.11
C TYR A 133 -18.33 8.52 0.00
N GLN A 134 -17.82 7.35 -0.34
CA GLN A 134 -18.56 6.10 -0.28
C GLN A 134 -17.69 4.98 0.28
N ILE A 135 -18.33 3.90 0.74
CA ILE A 135 -17.67 2.61 1.03
C ILE A 135 -18.32 1.59 0.11
N GLN A 136 -17.58 1.11 -0.87
CA GLN A 136 -18.14 0.29 -1.94
C GLN A 136 -17.13 -0.70 -2.51
N THR A 137 -17.66 -1.75 -3.12
CA THR A 137 -16.90 -2.74 -3.89
C THR A 137 -16.30 -2.11 -5.15
N LYS A 138 -15.01 -2.39 -5.39
CA LYS A 138 -14.28 -2.08 -6.62
C LYS A 138 -13.83 -3.37 -7.28
N PHE A 139 -13.63 -3.30 -8.59
CA PHE A 139 -13.07 -4.41 -9.35
C PHE A 139 -11.92 -3.94 -10.23
N ARG A 140 -10.77 -4.60 -10.12
CA ARG A 140 -9.61 -4.43 -11.00
C ARG A 140 -9.23 -5.79 -11.56
N ASP A 141 -9.14 -5.91 -12.89
CA ASP A 141 -8.81 -7.18 -13.55
C ASP A 141 -7.29 -7.46 -13.45
N GLU A 142 -6.84 -7.56 -12.22
CA GLU A 142 -5.44 -7.79 -11.86
C GLU A 142 -4.93 -9.09 -12.50
N ILE A 143 -3.84 -8.98 -13.25
CA ILE A 143 -3.27 -10.12 -13.99
C ILE A 143 -2.69 -11.20 -13.06
N ARG A 144 -2.19 -10.82 -11.88
CA ARG A 144 -1.59 -11.72 -10.91
C ARG A 144 -2.10 -11.45 -9.50
N PRO A 145 -3.37 -11.77 -9.21
CA PRO A 145 -3.88 -11.65 -7.85
C PRO A 145 -3.10 -12.56 -6.91
N ARG A 146 -2.67 -12.00 -5.78
CA ARG A 146 -1.83 -12.70 -4.79
C ARG A 146 -2.06 -12.17 -3.39
N PHE A 147 -1.56 -12.87 -2.39
CA PHE A 147 -1.60 -12.45 -0.99
C PHE A 147 -3.01 -12.22 -0.43
N GLY A 148 -4.00 -13.00 -0.89
CA GLY A 148 -5.36 -12.96 -0.39
C GLY A 148 -6.04 -11.60 -0.60
N LEU A 149 -6.45 -10.95 0.51
CA LEU A 149 -7.13 -9.66 0.46
C LEU A 149 -6.21 -8.47 0.18
N MET A 150 -4.88 -8.65 0.20
CA MET A 150 -3.96 -7.53 -0.06
C MET A 150 -3.93 -7.15 -1.54
N ARG A 151 -4.03 -8.14 -2.44
CA ARG A 151 -4.06 -7.90 -3.90
C ARG A 151 -5.08 -8.79 -4.59
N GLY A 152 -6.35 -8.59 -4.24
CA GLY A 152 -7.49 -9.24 -4.87
C GLY A 152 -7.98 -8.46 -6.08
N ARG A 153 -8.85 -9.10 -6.89
CA ARG A 153 -9.52 -8.45 -8.04
C ARG A 153 -10.75 -7.68 -7.60
N GLU A 154 -11.51 -8.19 -6.65
CA GLU A 154 -12.65 -7.51 -6.03
C GLU A 154 -12.32 -7.18 -4.58
N PHE A 155 -12.55 -5.94 -4.19
CA PHE A 155 -12.21 -5.44 -2.85
C PHE A 155 -13.11 -4.28 -2.44
N ILE A 156 -13.18 -4.00 -1.15
CA ILE A 156 -13.96 -2.88 -0.61
C ILE A 156 -13.03 -1.71 -0.36
N MET A 157 -13.40 -0.56 -0.91
CA MET A 157 -12.68 0.70 -0.77
C MET A 157 -13.60 1.77 -0.18
N LYS A 158 -13.06 2.59 0.71
CA LYS A 158 -13.60 3.92 0.97
C LYS A 158 -12.90 4.87 -0.02
N ASP A 159 -13.66 5.50 -0.87
CA ASP A 159 -13.18 6.54 -1.77
C ASP A 159 -13.95 7.83 -1.54
N ALA A 160 -13.20 8.92 -1.43
CA ALA A 160 -13.74 10.26 -1.22
C ALA A 160 -13.20 11.23 -2.28
N TYR A 161 -13.99 12.25 -2.57
CA TYR A 161 -13.72 13.23 -3.62
C TYR A 161 -14.14 14.60 -3.15
N SER A 162 -13.22 15.57 -3.20
CA SER A 162 -13.50 16.94 -2.80
C SER A 162 -13.43 17.91 -3.98
N PHE A 163 -14.20 18.99 -3.89
CA PHE A 163 -14.35 19.98 -4.95
C PHE A 163 -14.12 21.38 -4.38
N HIS A 164 -13.32 22.19 -5.09
CA HIS A 164 -12.80 23.46 -4.59
C HIS A 164 -12.73 24.52 -5.69
N LEU A 165 -12.77 25.80 -5.28
CA LEU A 165 -12.53 26.94 -6.17
C LEU A 165 -11.06 27.36 -6.26
N SER A 166 -10.25 27.02 -5.26
CA SER A 166 -8.86 27.43 -5.18
C SER A 166 -7.96 26.31 -4.68
N GLN A 167 -6.69 26.38 -5.01
CA GLN A 167 -5.67 25.46 -4.53
C GLN A 167 -5.53 25.49 -2.99
N ASP A 168 -5.66 26.69 -2.38
CA ASP A 168 -5.60 26.83 -0.91
C ASP A 168 -6.75 26.07 -0.23
N SER A 169 -7.95 26.12 -0.81
CA SER A 169 -9.10 25.35 -0.31
C SER A 169 -8.89 23.85 -0.45
N LEU A 170 -8.31 23.38 -1.56
CA LEU A 170 -7.93 21.98 -1.73
C LEU A 170 -6.88 21.57 -0.67
N GLN A 171 -5.85 22.40 -0.46
CA GLN A 171 -4.79 22.10 0.52
C GLN A 171 -5.37 21.95 1.94
N GLN A 172 -6.28 22.83 2.37
CA GLN A 172 -6.93 22.71 3.68
C GLN A 172 -7.70 21.39 3.84
N THR A 173 -8.44 20.96 2.82
CA THR A 173 -9.16 19.68 2.85
C THR A 173 -8.19 18.51 2.78
N TYR A 174 -7.14 18.60 2.00
CA TYR A 174 -6.08 17.60 1.91
C TYR A 174 -5.41 17.36 3.27
N ASP A 175 -5.04 18.44 3.97
CA ASP A 175 -4.46 18.38 5.31
C ASP A 175 -5.47 17.80 6.31
N GLY A 176 -6.75 18.15 6.20
CA GLY A 176 -7.84 17.56 6.98
C GLY A 176 -7.98 16.06 6.75
N MET A 177 -7.89 15.61 5.50
CA MET A 177 -7.93 14.17 5.15
C MET A 177 -6.68 13.43 5.64
N TYR A 178 -5.50 14.04 5.57
CA TYR A 178 -4.28 13.49 6.17
C TYR A 178 -4.46 13.22 7.67
N GLN A 179 -5.03 14.18 8.41
CA GLN A 179 -5.33 14.03 9.83
C GLN A 179 -6.41 12.97 10.10
N ALA A 180 -7.47 12.94 9.28
CA ALA A 180 -8.53 11.93 9.40
C ALA A 180 -7.99 10.51 9.20
N TYR A 181 -7.14 10.29 8.19
CA TYR A 181 -6.49 9.00 7.92
C TYR A 181 -5.57 8.59 9.07
N SER A 182 -4.76 9.53 9.56
CA SER A 182 -3.89 9.27 10.72
C SER A 182 -4.70 8.84 11.95
N LYS A 183 -5.86 9.46 12.19
CA LYS A 183 -6.79 9.04 13.26
C LYS A 183 -7.40 7.68 13.00
N ILE A 184 -7.85 7.39 11.76
CA ILE A 184 -8.42 6.09 11.38
C ILE A 184 -7.42 4.98 11.70
N PHE A 185 -6.19 5.06 11.20
CA PHE A 185 -5.20 3.99 11.39
C PHE A 185 -4.73 3.88 12.84
N SER A 186 -4.62 5.00 13.57
CA SER A 186 -4.34 5.00 15.01
C SER A 186 -5.47 4.32 15.81
N ARG A 187 -6.74 4.64 15.53
CA ARG A 187 -7.90 3.99 16.17
C ARG A 187 -8.00 2.50 15.87
N LEU A 188 -7.53 2.08 14.69
CA LEU A 188 -7.43 0.68 14.30
C LEU A 188 -6.25 -0.04 14.98
N GLY A 189 -5.41 0.69 15.72
CA GLY A 189 -4.26 0.13 16.45
C GLY A 189 -3.11 -0.31 15.54
N LEU A 190 -2.93 0.35 14.39
CA LEU A 190 -1.90 0.01 13.40
C LEU A 190 -0.66 0.89 13.56
N ASP A 191 0.52 0.30 13.41
CA ASP A 191 1.77 1.04 13.20
C ASP A 191 1.90 1.36 11.72
N PHE A 192 1.79 2.64 11.39
CA PHE A 192 1.76 3.12 10.01
C PHE A 192 2.69 4.31 9.79
N ARG A 193 3.04 4.56 8.52
CA ARG A 193 3.79 5.73 8.09
C ARG A 193 3.12 6.38 6.89
N PRO A 194 2.77 7.67 6.97
CA PRO A 194 2.47 8.47 5.78
C PRO A 194 3.77 8.78 5.05
N VAL A 195 3.79 8.59 3.73
CA VAL A 195 4.95 8.84 2.89
C VAL A 195 4.56 9.63 1.65
N GLN A 196 5.45 10.49 1.16
CA GLN A 196 5.26 11.15 -0.13
C GLN A 196 5.32 10.11 -1.26
N ALA A 197 4.41 10.23 -2.22
CA ALA A 197 4.26 9.26 -3.30
C ALA A 197 4.19 9.93 -4.67
N ASP A 198 4.36 9.14 -5.72
CA ASP A 198 4.06 9.52 -7.09
C ASP A 198 2.55 9.45 -7.36
N ASN A 199 2.05 10.30 -8.25
CA ASN A 199 0.62 10.36 -8.54
C ASN A 199 0.16 9.31 -9.58
N GLY A 200 1.06 8.67 -10.28
CA GLY A 200 0.77 7.66 -11.29
C GLY A 200 -0.23 8.12 -12.35
N SER A 201 -1.01 7.18 -12.87
CA SER A 201 -2.02 7.42 -13.91
C SER A 201 -3.22 8.27 -13.44
N ILE A 202 -3.45 8.38 -12.13
CA ILE A 202 -4.53 9.21 -11.58
C ILE A 202 -4.25 10.70 -11.83
N GLY A 203 -2.96 11.09 -11.81
CA GLY A 203 -2.48 12.45 -12.08
C GLY A 203 -2.59 13.38 -10.89
N GLY A 204 -2.31 14.67 -11.11
CA GLY A 204 -2.32 15.68 -10.07
C GLY A 204 -0.91 16.17 -9.68
N SER A 205 -0.81 16.97 -8.59
CA SER A 205 0.42 17.67 -8.22
C SER A 205 1.10 17.17 -6.94
N GLY A 206 0.43 16.32 -6.16
CA GLY A 206 0.99 15.80 -4.91
C GLY A 206 0.12 14.71 -4.32
N SER A 207 0.77 13.75 -3.63
CA SER A 207 0.08 12.67 -2.94
C SER A 207 0.85 12.15 -1.74
N HIS A 208 0.14 11.53 -0.81
CA HIS A 208 0.69 10.76 0.29
C HIS A 208 0.02 9.39 0.37
N GLU A 209 0.84 8.38 0.50
CA GLU A 209 0.42 7.02 0.83
C GLU A 209 0.53 6.79 2.33
N PHE A 210 -0.38 5.97 2.86
CA PHE A 210 -0.33 5.49 4.24
C PHE A 210 0.01 4.01 4.21
N HIS A 211 1.19 3.66 4.73
CA HIS A 211 1.71 2.29 4.75
C HIS A 211 1.68 1.72 6.15
N VAL A 212 1.12 0.53 6.29
CA VAL A 212 1.27 -0.30 7.48
C VAL A 212 2.59 -1.05 7.38
N LEU A 213 3.43 -0.93 8.41
CA LEU A 213 4.75 -1.55 8.41
C LEU A 213 4.64 -3.06 8.60
N ALA A 214 5.06 -3.82 7.59
CA ALA A 214 5.08 -5.29 7.65
C ALA A 214 6.10 -5.85 6.65
N ASN A 215 6.82 -6.91 7.05
CA ASN A 215 7.82 -7.56 6.18
C ASN A 215 7.24 -8.15 4.89
N SER A 216 5.95 -8.46 4.89
CA SER A 216 5.19 -8.95 3.73
C SER A 216 4.69 -7.83 2.81
N GLY A 217 4.97 -6.56 3.13
CA GLY A 217 4.63 -5.42 2.29
C GLY A 217 5.22 -5.53 0.89
N GLU A 218 4.54 -4.99 -0.12
CA GLU A 218 5.02 -5.01 -1.50
C GLU A 218 5.91 -3.81 -1.83
N ASP A 219 5.73 -2.68 -1.10
CA ASP A 219 6.42 -1.43 -1.37
C ASP A 219 7.59 -1.22 -0.41
N ASP A 220 8.67 -0.68 -0.95
CA ASP A 220 9.77 -0.18 -0.14
C ASP A 220 9.51 1.29 0.18
N ILE A 221 9.39 1.59 1.47
CA ILE A 221 9.22 2.95 1.98
C ILE A 221 10.49 3.41 2.67
N VAL A 222 10.81 4.66 2.47
CA VAL A 222 12.05 5.29 2.88
C VAL A 222 11.76 6.39 3.89
N PHE A 223 12.46 6.42 4.99
CA PHE A 223 12.34 7.51 5.96
C PHE A 223 13.66 7.81 6.65
N SER A 224 13.79 9.05 7.13
CA SER A 224 14.95 9.46 7.92
C SER A 224 14.92 8.81 9.30
N ASP A 225 16.10 8.43 9.81
CA ASP A 225 16.27 7.98 11.20
C ASP A 225 16.22 9.13 12.23
N SER A 226 16.24 10.38 11.76
CA SER A 226 16.42 11.57 12.62
C SER A 226 15.46 12.72 12.31
N SER A 227 14.53 12.56 11.36
CA SER A 227 13.52 13.58 11.00
C SER A 227 12.21 12.94 10.55
N ASP A 228 11.23 13.79 10.20
CA ASP A 228 9.93 13.38 9.68
C ASP A 228 9.93 13.11 8.15
N TYR A 229 11.09 13.19 7.49
CA TYR A 229 11.17 12.88 6.06
C TYR A 229 10.76 11.44 5.79
N ALA A 230 9.78 11.24 4.93
CA ALA A 230 9.34 9.92 4.49
C ALA A 230 8.79 9.98 3.05
N ALA A 231 9.17 8.99 2.22
CA ALA A 231 8.74 8.88 0.84
C ALA A 231 8.67 7.41 0.40
N ASN A 232 7.80 7.10 -0.59
CA ASN A 232 7.93 5.86 -1.34
C ASN A 232 9.28 5.85 -2.08
N ILE A 233 9.92 4.69 -2.23
CA ILE A 233 11.22 4.57 -2.89
C ILE A 233 11.22 5.16 -4.30
N GLU A 234 10.10 5.09 -4.99
CA GLU A 234 9.89 5.66 -6.31
C GLU A 234 10.03 7.19 -6.34
N LYS A 235 9.71 7.85 -5.23
CA LYS A 235 9.72 9.31 -5.05
C LYS A 235 10.91 9.81 -4.25
N ALA A 236 11.50 8.96 -3.41
CA ALA A 236 12.55 9.35 -2.47
C ALA A 236 13.76 9.98 -3.20
N GLU A 237 14.11 11.22 -2.86
CA GLU A 237 15.24 11.93 -3.46
C GLU A 237 16.56 11.32 -3.02
N ALA A 238 17.43 11.02 -3.98
CA ALA A 238 18.76 10.48 -3.73
C ALA A 238 19.79 11.61 -3.62
N VAL A 239 20.35 11.77 -2.44
CA VAL A 239 21.45 12.70 -2.17
C VAL A 239 22.76 11.92 -2.18
N PRO A 240 23.78 12.34 -2.95
CA PRO A 240 25.09 11.72 -2.91
C PRO A 240 25.72 11.81 -1.50
N ARG A 241 26.48 10.78 -1.13
CA ARG A 241 27.24 10.77 0.12
C ARG A 241 28.46 11.68 0.06
N GLU A 242 29.02 11.80 -1.12
CA GLU A 242 30.15 12.69 -1.42
C GLU A 242 29.64 14.12 -1.67
N SER A 243 30.31 15.10 -1.12
CA SER A 243 30.01 16.53 -1.33
C SER A 243 30.80 17.15 -2.47
N ALA A 244 31.86 16.50 -2.94
CA ALA A 244 32.72 16.98 -4.00
C ALA A 244 33.41 15.82 -4.73
N ARG A 245 33.76 16.07 -6.01
CA ARG A 245 34.52 15.12 -6.81
C ARG A 245 35.95 15.00 -6.30
N GLY A 246 36.45 13.75 -6.18
CA GLY A 246 37.85 13.48 -5.86
C GLY A 246 38.78 13.91 -7.00
N SER A 247 40.08 14.12 -6.71
CA SER A 247 41.09 14.40 -7.72
C SER A 247 41.34 13.17 -8.60
N ALA A 248 41.57 13.40 -9.91
CA ALA A 248 41.99 12.35 -10.82
C ALA A 248 43.39 11.84 -10.43
N THR A 249 43.54 10.53 -10.31
CA THR A 249 44.82 9.87 -9.93
C THR A 249 45.28 8.87 -10.96
N GLU A 250 44.41 8.45 -11.89
CA GLU A 250 44.71 7.50 -12.95
C GLU A 250 44.54 8.13 -14.33
N ASP A 251 45.38 7.74 -15.30
CA ASP A 251 45.17 8.08 -16.69
C ASP A 251 44.09 7.18 -17.32
N MET A 252 43.29 7.76 -18.22
CA MET A 252 42.32 6.99 -18.99
C MET A 252 43.04 6.00 -19.93
N ARG A 253 42.64 4.74 -19.86
CA ARG A 253 43.18 3.66 -20.71
C ARG A 253 42.09 2.76 -21.26
N LEU A 254 42.24 2.33 -22.51
CA LEU A 254 41.36 1.34 -23.13
C LEU A 254 41.83 -0.07 -22.75
N VAL A 255 40.92 -0.90 -22.30
CA VAL A 255 41.18 -2.26 -21.80
C VAL A 255 40.27 -3.25 -22.53
N ASP A 256 40.87 -4.35 -23.00
CA ASP A 256 40.09 -5.48 -23.55
C ASP A 256 39.38 -6.24 -22.42
N THR A 257 38.07 -6.37 -22.55
CA THR A 257 37.20 -6.99 -21.53
C THR A 257 36.28 -8.03 -22.16
N PRO A 258 36.84 -9.11 -22.74
CA PRO A 258 36.05 -10.09 -23.46
C PRO A 258 35.04 -10.80 -22.54
N ASN A 259 33.81 -11.02 -23.02
CA ASN A 259 32.72 -11.67 -22.30
C ASN A 259 32.28 -10.95 -21.02
N THR A 260 32.61 -9.68 -20.85
CA THR A 260 32.29 -8.88 -19.67
C THR A 260 31.08 -7.97 -19.93
N LYS A 261 29.87 -8.54 -19.80
CA LYS A 261 28.62 -7.83 -20.12
C LYS A 261 27.86 -7.31 -18.91
N THR A 262 28.32 -7.62 -17.71
CA THR A 262 27.67 -7.21 -16.47
C THR A 262 28.65 -6.51 -15.53
N ILE A 263 28.16 -5.65 -14.65
CA ILE A 263 28.98 -5.00 -13.61
C ILE A 263 29.69 -6.04 -12.75
N ALA A 264 29.00 -7.12 -12.35
CA ALA A 264 29.62 -8.18 -11.56
C ALA A 264 30.81 -8.83 -12.30
N ALA A 265 30.66 -9.15 -13.59
CA ALA A 265 31.75 -9.71 -14.39
C ALA A 265 32.94 -8.73 -14.52
N LEU A 266 32.67 -7.42 -14.63
CA LEU A 266 33.71 -6.39 -14.70
C LEU A 266 34.45 -6.27 -13.36
N VAL A 267 33.71 -6.24 -12.24
CA VAL A 267 34.26 -6.17 -10.88
C VAL A 267 35.13 -7.40 -10.58
N ASP A 268 34.60 -8.60 -10.81
CA ASP A 268 35.30 -9.86 -10.51
C ASP A 268 36.49 -10.09 -11.45
N GLY A 269 36.33 -9.82 -12.74
CA GLY A 269 37.35 -10.07 -13.74
C GLY A 269 38.58 -9.13 -13.66
N PHE A 270 38.35 -7.90 -13.22
CA PHE A 270 39.39 -6.86 -13.20
C PHE A 270 39.70 -6.32 -11.78
N GLN A 271 39.12 -6.92 -10.73
CA GLN A 271 39.33 -6.54 -9.32
C GLN A 271 39.03 -5.05 -9.06
N LEU A 272 38.00 -4.52 -9.72
CA LEU A 272 37.56 -3.13 -9.57
C LEU A 272 36.63 -2.99 -8.37
N PRO A 273 36.76 -1.91 -7.58
CA PRO A 273 35.70 -1.54 -6.64
C PRO A 273 34.41 -1.22 -7.41
N ILE A 274 33.28 -1.78 -6.98
CA ILE A 274 32.00 -1.59 -7.68
C ILE A 274 31.60 -0.11 -7.74
N GLU A 275 31.96 0.67 -6.74
CA GLU A 275 31.74 2.12 -6.64
C GLU A 275 32.54 2.92 -7.66
N LYS A 276 33.53 2.31 -8.30
CA LYS A 276 34.33 2.88 -9.39
C LYS A 276 33.81 2.46 -10.77
N THR A 277 32.70 1.78 -10.87
CA THR A 277 32.09 1.37 -12.13
C THR A 277 30.80 2.14 -12.39
N ILE A 278 30.47 2.32 -13.67
CA ILE A 278 29.18 2.87 -14.12
C ILE A 278 28.49 1.91 -15.08
N LYS A 279 27.16 1.98 -15.11
CA LYS A 279 26.34 1.29 -16.10
C LYS A 279 25.52 2.28 -16.90
N THR A 280 25.49 2.07 -18.21
CA THR A 280 24.77 2.89 -19.18
C THR A 280 23.55 2.14 -19.68
N LEU A 281 22.39 2.70 -19.46
CA LEU A 281 21.09 2.20 -19.91
C LEU A 281 20.57 3.11 -21.02
N VAL A 282 20.03 2.54 -22.08
CA VAL A 282 19.52 3.33 -23.22
C VAL A 282 18.00 3.19 -23.29
N VAL A 283 17.34 4.33 -23.37
CA VAL A 283 15.88 4.44 -23.41
C VAL A 283 15.44 5.29 -24.61
N HIS A 284 14.16 5.17 -24.98
CA HIS A 284 13.57 6.06 -25.97
C HIS A 284 13.47 7.49 -25.44
N GLY A 285 13.80 8.45 -26.32
CA GLY A 285 13.66 9.87 -25.99
C GLY A 285 12.22 10.38 -26.14
N ALA A 286 11.97 11.58 -25.60
CA ALA A 286 10.68 12.25 -25.70
C ALA A 286 10.30 12.58 -27.17
N GLU A 287 11.29 12.84 -28.02
CA GLU A 287 11.09 13.01 -29.45
C GLU A 287 11.13 11.65 -30.16
N GLU A 288 10.18 11.40 -31.07
CA GLU A 288 10.09 10.14 -31.81
C GLU A 288 11.37 9.83 -32.57
N GLY A 289 11.85 8.59 -32.44
CA GLY A 289 13.09 8.11 -33.11
C GLY A 289 14.39 8.55 -32.41
N THR A 290 14.35 9.24 -31.30
CA THR A 290 15.53 9.60 -30.51
C THR A 290 15.82 8.58 -29.40
N LEU A 291 17.07 8.47 -28.98
CA LEU A 291 17.53 7.65 -27.87
C LEU A 291 18.29 8.52 -26.86
N VAL A 292 18.18 8.16 -25.57
CA VAL A 292 18.84 8.82 -24.45
C VAL A 292 19.57 7.78 -23.61
N ALA A 293 20.84 8.05 -23.28
CA ALA A 293 21.59 7.22 -22.34
C ALA A 293 21.41 7.75 -20.91
N LEU A 294 21.06 6.86 -20.01
CA LEU A 294 20.94 7.12 -18.56
C LEU A 294 22.08 6.39 -17.86
N ILE A 295 22.89 7.11 -17.10
CA ILE A 295 24.08 6.55 -16.46
C ILE A 295 23.94 6.60 -14.94
N VAL A 296 24.06 5.44 -14.32
CA VAL A 296 24.07 5.27 -12.86
C VAL A 296 25.33 4.53 -12.41
N ARG A 297 25.74 4.68 -11.15
CA ARG A 297 26.88 3.96 -10.58
C ARG A 297 26.62 2.44 -10.59
N GLY A 298 27.64 1.62 -10.70
CA GLY A 298 27.50 0.18 -10.91
C GLY A 298 26.70 -0.56 -9.84
N ASP A 299 26.79 -0.12 -8.59
CA ASP A 299 26.04 -0.65 -7.43
C ASP A 299 24.63 -0.03 -7.25
N HIS A 300 24.26 0.98 -8.04
CA HIS A 300 22.97 1.64 -7.96
C HIS A 300 21.99 1.11 -9.01
N GLU A 301 20.70 1.21 -8.73
CA GLU A 301 19.62 0.86 -9.66
C GLU A 301 18.93 2.11 -10.18
N LEU A 302 18.57 2.09 -11.48
CA LEU A 302 17.79 3.14 -12.10
C LEU A 302 16.39 3.17 -11.47
N ASN A 303 15.92 4.37 -11.14
CA ASN A 303 14.53 4.63 -10.81
C ASN A 303 13.78 5.01 -12.08
N GLU A 304 12.93 4.11 -12.57
CA GLU A 304 12.23 4.30 -13.85
C GLU A 304 11.27 5.50 -13.83
N ILE A 305 10.66 5.80 -12.69
CA ILE A 305 9.74 6.94 -12.53
C ILE A 305 10.53 8.25 -12.59
N LYS A 306 11.63 8.36 -11.86
CA LYS A 306 12.49 9.56 -11.92
C LYS A 306 13.06 9.77 -13.34
N ALA A 307 13.43 8.67 -14.00
CA ALA A 307 13.93 8.69 -15.37
C ALA A 307 12.84 9.15 -16.36
N ALA A 308 11.61 8.62 -16.27
CA ALA A 308 10.47 9.02 -17.10
C ALA A 308 10.06 10.49 -16.92
N ASN A 309 10.40 11.10 -15.78
CA ASN A 309 10.14 12.50 -15.49
C ASN A 309 11.20 13.45 -16.06
N GLN A 310 12.28 12.93 -16.69
CA GLN A 310 13.27 13.79 -17.33
C GLN A 310 12.76 14.32 -18.68
N PRO A 311 12.98 15.61 -18.99
CA PRO A 311 12.43 16.23 -20.21
C PRO A 311 12.84 15.56 -21.52
N LEU A 312 14.02 14.93 -21.56
CA LEU A 312 14.54 14.26 -22.75
C LEU A 312 14.04 12.82 -22.92
N VAL A 313 13.37 12.24 -21.92
CA VAL A 313 12.98 10.83 -21.86
C VAL A 313 11.50 10.64 -22.18
N ALA A 314 11.18 9.58 -22.91
CA ALA A 314 9.80 9.21 -23.19
C ALA A 314 9.05 8.81 -21.91
N SER A 315 7.78 9.22 -21.79
CA SER A 315 6.90 8.84 -20.71
C SER A 315 5.63 8.16 -21.31
N PRO A 316 5.36 6.89 -20.96
CA PRO A 316 6.08 6.02 -20.05
C PRO A 316 7.50 5.65 -20.56
N LEU A 317 8.39 5.27 -19.62
CA LEU A 317 9.75 4.85 -19.94
C LEU A 317 9.73 3.57 -20.80
N VAL A 318 10.49 3.58 -21.87
CA VAL A 318 10.67 2.41 -22.76
C VAL A 318 12.15 2.20 -23.01
N PHE A 319 12.67 1.02 -22.64
CA PHE A 319 14.05 0.65 -22.94
C PHE A 319 14.22 0.39 -24.43
N ALA A 320 15.34 0.86 -24.98
CA ALA A 320 15.72 0.59 -26.35
C ALA A 320 16.13 -0.88 -26.54
N SER A 321 15.77 -1.47 -27.67
CA SER A 321 16.21 -2.81 -28.04
C SER A 321 17.69 -2.85 -28.35
N GLU A 322 18.32 -4.03 -28.26
CA GLU A 322 19.73 -4.22 -28.63
C GLU A 322 20.01 -3.81 -30.08
N ALA A 323 19.07 -4.03 -31.00
CA ALA A 323 19.19 -3.66 -32.39
C ALA A 323 19.23 -2.13 -32.57
N GLU A 324 18.39 -1.38 -31.89
CA GLU A 324 18.39 0.09 -31.91
C GLU A 324 19.68 0.65 -31.31
N ILE A 325 20.10 0.09 -30.15
CA ILE A 325 21.35 0.49 -29.50
C ILE A 325 22.55 0.28 -30.44
N ARG A 326 22.66 -0.90 -31.05
CA ARG A 326 23.73 -1.22 -31.98
C ARG A 326 23.72 -0.30 -33.23
N ALA A 327 22.54 0.01 -33.73
CA ALA A 327 22.41 0.94 -34.88
C ALA A 327 22.82 2.36 -34.53
N ALA A 328 22.50 2.84 -33.31
CA ALA A 328 22.78 4.20 -32.89
C ALA A 328 24.21 4.41 -32.35
N ILE A 329 24.78 3.42 -31.65
CA ILE A 329 26.07 3.56 -30.92
C ILE A 329 27.18 2.72 -31.53
N GLY A 330 26.84 1.58 -32.15
CA GLY A 330 27.83 0.67 -32.76
C GLY A 330 28.32 -0.44 -31.82
N ALA A 331 27.80 -0.52 -30.61
CA ALA A 331 28.12 -1.56 -29.60
C ALA A 331 26.86 -2.09 -28.92
N CYS A 332 26.99 -3.24 -28.26
CA CYS A 332 25.89 -3.87 -27.50
C CYS A 332 25.89 -3.43 -26.05
N PRO A 333 24.75 -3.62 -25.36
CA PRO A 333 24.68 -3.54 -23.90
C PRO A 333 25.79 -4.35 -23.22
N GLY A 334 26.45 -3.76 -22.24
CA GLY A 334 27.64 -4.30 -21.58
C GLY A 334 28.94 -3.63 -21.99
N SER A 335 28.97 -2.92 -23.14
CA SER A 335 30.16 -2.16 -23.60
C SER A 335 29.88 -0.67 -23.79
N LEU A 336 28.78 -0.17 -23.24
CA LEU A 336 28.32 1.22 -23.41
C LEU A 336 28.90 2.15 -22.35
N GLY A 337 29.21 3.38 -22.73
CA GLY A 337 29.71 4.41 -21.81
C GLY A 337 29.61 5.82 -22.38
N PRO A 338 29.95 6.85 -21.60
CA PRO A 338 29.78 8.25 -21.98
C PRO A 338 30.85 8.78 -22.99
N VAL A 339 31.99 8.11 -23.09
CA VAL A 339 33.11 8.59 -23.93
C VAL A 339 32.74 8.45 -25.41
N ASN A 340 32.72 9.57 -26.13
CA ASN A 340 32.34 9.62 -27.55
C ASN A 340 30.94 9.02 -27.85
N LEU A 341 30.03 9.14 -26.92
CA LEU A 341 28.65 8.65 -27.06
C LEU A 341 27.88 9.54 -28.07
N PRO A 342 27.29 8.98 -29.15
CA PRO A 342 26.66 9.78 -30.22
C PRO A 342 25.19 10.16 -29.92
N ILE A 343 24.65 9.85 -28.76
CA ILE A 343 23.29 10.16 -28.33
C ILE A 343 23.29 11.05 -27.08
N ALA A 344 22.14 11.69 -26.77
CA ALA A 344 21.98 12.46 -25.56
C ALA A 344 22.24 11.61 -24.31
N CYS A 345 22.78 12.21 -23.26
CA CYS A 345 23.19 11.53 -22.05
C CYS A 345 22.80 12.32 -20.81
N ILE A 346 22.23 11.62 -19.82
CA ILE A 346 21.93 12.16 -18.47
C ILE A 346 22.66 11.26 -17.47
N VAL A 347 23.39 11.86 -16.53
CA VAL A 347 24.12 11.12 -15.49
C VAL A 347 23.49 11.35 -14.12
N ASP A 348 23.48 10.31 -13.29
CA ASP A 348 23.06 10.42 -11.90
C ASP A 348 23.98 11.35 -11.11
N ARG A 349 23.43 12.04 -10.11
CA ARG A 349 24.16 12.95 -9.20
C ARG A 349 25.41 12.27 -8.59
N SER A 350 25.31 10.98 -8.22
CA SER A 350 26.44 10.22 -7.66
C SER A 350 27.54 9.97 -8.70
N VAL A 351 27.16 9.72 -9.96
CA VAL A 351 28.12 9.53 -11.09
C VAL A 351 28.83 10.83 -11.42
N ALA A 352 28.15 11.97 -11.34
CA ALA A 352 28.76 13.28 -11.56
C ALA A 352 29.92 13.61 -10.60
N LEU A 353 29.92 12.98 -9.42
CA LEU A 353 30.96 13.14 -8.39
C LEU A 353 32.06 12.07 -8.44
N MET A 354 31.98 11.12 -9.37
CA MET A 354 33.01 10.09 -9.51
C MET A 354 34.28 10.61 -10.19
N SER A 355 35.42 10.02 -9.80
CA SER A 355 36.73 10.16 -10.42
C SER A 355 37.35 8.79 -10.65
N ASP A 356 38.21 8.66 -11.65
CA ASP A 356 38.92 7.41 -12.00
C ASP A 356 37.99 6.21 -12.18
N PHE A 357 36.86 6.41 -12.88
CA PHE A 357 35.83 5.36 -13.01
C PHE A 357 36.03 4.50 -14.27
N ALA A 358 35.47 3.31 -14.26
CA ALA A 358 35.41 2.40 -15.37
C ALA A 358 34.05 2.51 -16.08
N ALA A 359 34.09 2.58 -17.43
CA ALA A 359 32.94 2.71 -18.30
C ALA A 359 33.11 1.89 -19.57
N GLY A 360 32.03 1.42 -20.20
CA GLY A 360 32.09 0.84 -21.55
C GLY A 360 32.69 1.83 -22.54
N ALA A 361 33.40 1.31 -23.57
CA ALA A 361 34.10 2.12 -24.53
C ALA A 361 33.29 2.41 -25.81
N ASN A 362 32.03 1.99 -25.90
CA ASN A 362 31.20 1.97 -27.11
C ASN A 362 31.84 1.13 -28.26
N ILE A 363 32.67 0.19 -27.87
CA ILE A 363 33.34 -0.80 -28.72
C ILE A 363 33.09 -2.16 -28.08
N GLU A 364 32.70 -3.15 -28.86
CA GLU A 364 32.42 -4.49 -28.37
C GLU A 364 33.60 -5.05 -27.56
N ASP A 365 33.29 -5.63 -26.39
CA ASP A 365 34.26 -6.23 -25.47
C ASP A 365 35.42 -5.30 -25.02
N LYS A 366 35.15 -3.98 -24.91
CA LYS A 366 36.15 -3.00 -24.43
C LYS A 366 35.54 -2.03 -23.41
N HIS A 367 36.37 -1.67 -22.42
CA HIS A 367 36.05 -0.64 -21.43
C HIS A 367 37.20 0.38 -21.32
N TYR A 368 36.87 1.61 -20.93
CA TYR A 368 37.83 2.59 -20.45
C TYR A 368 37.93 2.50 -18.93
N PHE A 369 39.17 2.51 -18.39
CA PHE A 369 39.44 2.63 -16.96
C PHE A 369 40.16 3.96 -16.70
N GLY A 370 39.98 4.53 -15.50
CA GLY A 370 40.56 5.80 -15.11
C GLY A 370 39.90 7.02 -15.76
N VAL A 371 38.62 6.92 -16.12
CA VAL A 371 37.88 8.01 -16.77
C VAL A 371 37.58 9.11 -15.76
N ASN A 372 37.73 10.36 -16.17
CA ASN A 372 37.45 11.53 -15.33
C ASN A 372 36.67 12.59 -16.12
N TRP A 373 35.64 13.12 -15.50
CA TRP A 373 34.87 14.24 -16.02
C TRP A 373 35.76 15.49 -16.15
N GLU A 374 35.49 16.33 -17.14
CA GLU A 374 36.19 17.60 -17.48
C GLU A 374 37.63 17.42 -17.94
N ARG A 375 38.26 16.29 -17.71
CA ARG A 375 39.58 15.94 -18.26
C ARG A 375 39.46 15.17 -19.57
N ASP A 376 38.66 14.09 -19.59
CA ASP A 376 38.56 13.16 -20.70
C ASP A 376 37.30 13.40 -21.54
N LEU A 377 36.24 13.90 -20.91
CA LEU A 377 34.99 14.25 -21.56
C LEU A 377 34.23 15.28 -20.70
N PRO A 378 33.40 16.15 -21.31
CA PRO A 378 32.58 17.08 -20.54
C PRO A 378 31.54 16.34 -19.70
N LEU A 379 31.15 16.94 -18.57
CA LEU A 379 30.06 16.43 -17.73
C LEU A 379 28.73 16.65 -18.47
N PRO A 380 27.91 15.60 -18.71
CA PRO A 380 26.58 15.73 -19.29
C PRO A 380 25.56 16.38 -18.33
N GLU A 381 24.29 16.41 -18.73
CA GLU A 381 23.18 16.79 -17.85
C GLU A 381 23.16 15.88 -16.61
N VAL A 382 22.96 16.48 -15.44
CA VAL A 382 22.98 15.79 -14.15
C VAL A 382 21.57 15.79 -13.55
N ALA A 383 21.07 14.61 -13.19
CA ALA A 383 19.76 14.46 -12.56
C ALA A 383 19.79 13.42 -11.43
N ASP A 384 18.74 13.39 -10.64
CA ASP A 384 18.46 12.29 -9.71
C ASP A 384 17.79 11.15 -10.49
N LEU A 385 18.54 10.07 -10.76
CA LEU A 385 18.09 8.96 -11.60
C LEU A 385 17.98 7.63 -10.86
N ARG A 386 18.50 7.52 -9.65
CA ARG A 386 18.63 6.24 -8.95
C ARG A 386 17.61 6.04 -7.84
N ASN A 387 17.37 4.79 -7.50
CA ASN A 387 16.78 4.47 -6.21
C ASN A 387 17.72 4.89 -5.08
N VAL A 388 17.16 5.33 -3.97
CA VAL A 388 17.93 5.51 -2.74
C VAL A 388 18.38 4.16 -2.20
N VAL A 389 19.47 4.15 -1.44
CA VAL A 389 19.94 2.98 -0.72
C VAL A 389 20.01 3.27 0.78
N GLU A 390 19.92 2.23 1.59
CA GLU A 390 19.99 2.36 3.05
C GLU A 390 21.28 3.07 3.47
N GLY A 391 21.17 4.05 4.37
CA GLY A 391 22.29 4.88 4.83
C GLY A 391 22.65 6.05 3.91
N ASP A 392 21.90 6.33 2.84
CA ASP A 392 22.03 7.59 2.11
C ASP A 392 21.68 8.77 3.01
N PRO A 393 22.28 9.96 2.81
CA PRO A 393 21.88 11.16 3.53
C PRO A 393 20.40 11.50 3.30
N SER A 394 19.70 11.90 4.35
CA SER A 394 18.32 12.38 4.20
C SER A 394 18.29 13.69 3.41
N PRO A 395 17.34 13.88 2.45
CA PRO A 395 17.24 15.07 1.62
C PRO A 395 17.04 16.38 2.41
N ASP A 396 16.47 16.30 3.61
CA ASP A 396 16.31 17.45 4.50
C ASP A 396 17.59 17.78 5.32
N GLY A 397 18.67 17.05 5.08
CA GLY A 397 19.97 17.24 5.75
C GLY A 397 20.02 16.71 7.18
N LYS A 398 19.05 15.91 7.62
CA LYS A 398 18.98 15.38 9.00
C LYS A 398 18.94 13.86 8.98
N GLY A 399 20.02 13.24 9.47
CA GLY A 399 20.15 11.80 9.59
C GLY A 399 20.37 11.08 8.26
N THR A 400 20.13 9.77 8.29
CA THR A 400 20.29 8.86 7.16
C THR A 400 19.00 8.12 6.86
N LEU A 401 18.88 7.63 5.63
CA LEU A 401 17.69 6.92 5.15
C LEU A 401 17.68 5.47 5.61
N VAL A 402 16.52 5.05 6.11
CA VAL A 402 16.17 3.67 6.47
C VAL A 402 15.09 3.19 5.51
N ILE A 403 15.20 1.94 5.04
CA ILE A 403 14.23 1.35 4.11
C ILE A 403 13.45 0.25 4.84
N LYS A 404 12.12 0.30 4.76
CA LYS A 404 11.22 -0.70 5.34
C LYS A 404 10.17 -1.14 4.32
N ARG A 405 9.67 -2.36 4.49
CA ARG A 405 8.53 -2.85 3.70
C ARG A 405 7.23 -2.32 4.28
N GLY A 406 6.33 -1.86 3.40
CA GLY A 406 5.02 -1.34 3.73
C GLY A 406 3.89 -1.95 2.93
N ILE A 407 2.71 -2.02 3.54
CA ILE A 407 1.45 -2.36 2.88
C ILE A 407 0.67 -1.06 2.72
N GLU A 408 0.48 -0.59 1.50
CA GLU A 408 -0.33 0.59 1.21
C GLU A 408 -1.80 0.32 1.57
N VAL A 409 -2.30 1.03 2.58
CA VAL A 409 -3.68 0.90 3.06
C VAL A 409 -4.55 2.12 2.74
N GLY A 410 -3.95 3.25 2.43
CA GLY A 410 -4.63 4.48 2.05
C GLY A 410 -3.76 5.38 1.20
N HIS A 411 -4.39 6.19 0.35
CA HIS A 411 -3.72 7.14 -0.53
C HIS A 411 -4.58 8.39 -0.68
N ILE A 412 -3.98 9.55 -0.58
CA ILE A 412 -4.63 10.85 -0.75
C ILE A 412 -3.95 11.64 -1.86
N PHE A 413 -4.74 12.27 -2.74
CA PHE A 413 -4.27 12.94 -3.95
C PHE A 413 -4.81 14.35 -4.10
N GLN A 414 -3.99 15.24 -4.65
CA GLN A 414 -4.42 16.53 -5.21
C GLN A 414 -4.53 16.36 -6.73
N LEU A 415 -5.74 16.19 -7.25
CA LEU A 415 -5.99 15.90 -8.67
C LEU A 415 -5.91 17.13 -9.58
N GLY A 416 -6.05 18.35 -9.03
CA GLY A 416 -6.16 19.58 -9.81
C GLY A 416 -7.44 19.62 -10.63
N THR A 417 -7.36 20.09 -11.87
CA THR A 417 -8.51 20.27 -12.78
C THR A 417 -8.66 19.18 -13.85
N LYS A 418 -7.85 18.12 -13.78
CA LYS A 418 -7.79 17.07 -14.81
C LYS A 418 -9.17 16.53 -15.22
N TYR A 419 -9.98 16.14 -14.24
CA TYR A 419 -11.32 15.57 -14.51
C TYR A 419 -12.35 16.66 -14.76
N SER A 420 -12.33 17.76 -14.02
CA SER A 420 -13.29 18.86 -14.17
C SER A 420 -13.18 19.55 -15.52
N GLU A 421 -11.97 19.72 -16.06
CA GLU A 421 -11.76 20.25 -17.41
C GLU A 421 -12.24 19.27 -18.48
N ALA A 422 -11.80 18.03 -18.42
CA ALA A 422 -12.17 17.01 -19.40
C ALA A 422 -13.70 16.79 -19.47
N MET A 423 -14.37 16.76 -18.31
CA MET A 423 -15.81 16.53 -18.17
C MET A 423 -16.64 17.82 -18.05
N LYS A 424 -16.03 19.00 -18.24
CA LYS A 424 -16.69 20.33 -18.26
C LYS A 424 -17.45 20.64 -16.96
N LEU A 425 -16.87 20.26 -15.81
CA LEU A 425 -17.41 20.60 -14.49
C LEU A 425 -16.97 22.02 -14.11
N SER A 426 -17.89 22.97 -14.10
CA SER A 426 -17.66 24.35 -13.66
C SER A 426 -18.84 24.88 -12.89
N VAL A 427 -18.59 25.84 -11.99
CA VAL A 427 -19.62 26.60 -11.28
C VAL A 427 -19.45 28.08 -11.54
N LEU A 428 -20.51 28.87 -11.30
CA LEU A 428 -20.41 30.32 -11.36
C LEU A 428 -19.69 30.84 -10.11
N SER A 429 -18.62 31.61 -10.33
CA SER A 429 -17.93 32.37 -9.28
C SER A 429 -18.80 33.49 -8.71
N GLU A 430 -18.32 34.15 -7.67
CA GLU A 430 -18.97 35.35 -7.10
C GLU A 430 -19.17 36.47 -8.14
N GLN A 431 -18.28 36.55 -9.15
CA GLN A 431 -18.36 37.50 -10.25
C GLN A 431 -19.22 37.01 -11.43
N GLY A 432 -19.91 35.87 -11.29
CA GLY A 432 -20.76 35.30 -12.33
C GLY A 432 -20.00 34.68 -13.51
N LYS A 433 -18.69 34.41 -13.36
CA LYS A 433 -17.88 33.74 -14.39
C LYS A 433 -17.78 32.24 -14.11
N PRO A 434 -17.78 31.38 -15.14
CA PRO A 434 -17.57 29.96 -14.96
C PRO A 434 -16.12 29.70 -14.52
N VAL A 435 -15.95 28.82 -13.50
CA VAL A 435 -14.66 28.38 -12.97
C VAL A 435 -14.67 26.86 -12.88
N ASN A 436 -13.67 26.21 -13.48
CA ASN A 436 -13.47 24.77 -13.35
C ASN A 436 -13.08 24.44 -11.91
N LEU A 437 -13.65 23.37 -11.38
CA LEU A 437 -13.40 22.97 -10.00
C LEU A 437 -12.07 22.23 -9.85
N ILE A 438 -11.36 22.53 -8.78
CA ILE A 438 -10.15 21.82 -8.38
C ILE A 438 -10.57 20.63 -7.51
N MET A 439 -10.03 19.45 -7.77
CA MET A 439 -10.47 18.20 -7.15
C MET A 439 -9.38 17.55 -6.30
N GLY A 440 -9.79 16.91 -5.22
CA GLY A 440 -9.00 15.96 -4.43
C GLY A 440 -9.64 14.58 -4.45
N CYS A 441 -8.82 13.52 -4.28
CA CYS A 441 -9.26 12.13 -4.17
C CYS A 441 -8.57 11.44 -3.00
N TYR A 442 -9.31 10.64 -2.22
CA TYR A 442 -8.82 10.09 -0.96
C TYR A 442 -9.34 8.65 -0.79
N GLY A 443 -8.47 7.65 -0.98
CA GLY A 443 -8.82 6.23 -0.96
C GLY A 443 -8.31 5.48 0.29
N ILE A 444 -9.09 4.52 0.79
CA ILE A 444 -8.67 3.53 1.79
C ILE A 444 -9.13 2.15 1.32
N GLY A 445 -8.19 1.21 1.23
CA GLY A 445 -8.50 -0.20 0.96
C GLY A 445 -9.04 -0.90 2.19
N VAL A 446 -10.34 -0.77 2.48
CA VAL A 446 -10.98 -1.23 3.73
C VAL A 446 -10.76 -2.72 3.96
N SER A 447 -10.92 -3.55 2.94
CA SER A 447 -10.64 -4.99 3.02
C SER A 447 -9.15 -5.30 3.18
N ARG A 448 -8.26 -4.51 2.56
CA ARG A 448 -6.80 -4.62 2.72
C ARG A 448 -6.35 -4.29 4.15
N VAL A 449 -6.98 -3.32 4.80
CA VAL A 449 -6.71 -2.97 6.20
C VAL A 449 -6.86 -4.16 7.13
N VAL A 450 -7.86 -5.03 6.92
CA VAL A 450 -8.04 -6.26 7.72
C VAL A 450 -6.84 -7.18 7.59
N ALA A 451 -6.33 -7.38 6.37
CA ALA A 451 -5.13 -8.20 6.12
C ALA A 451 -3.89 -7.56 6.74
N ALA A 452 -3.69 -6.25 6.55
CA ALA A 452 -2.55 -5.51 7.11
C ALA A 452 -2.52 -5.57 8.64
N ALA A 453 -3.68 -5.49 9.29
CA ALA A 453 -3.78 -5.64 10.74
C ALA A 453 -3.31 -7.00 11.23
N ILE A 454 -3.58 -8.08 10.49
CA ILE A 454 -3.12 -9.43 10.81
C ILE A 454 -1.61 -9.56 10.57
N GLU A 455 -1.08 -8.98 9.47
CA GLU A 455 0.36 -9.02 9.19
C GLU A 455 1.20 -8.43 10.33
N GLN A 456 0.70 -7.38 11.00
CA GLN A 456 1.36 -6.80 12.18
C GLN A 456 1.05 -7.53 13.50
N ASN A 457 -0.08 -8.24 13.58
CA ASN A 457 -0.63 -8.70 14.84
C ASN A 457 -1.00 -10.19 14.76
N HIS A 458 -0.02 -11.05 14.91
CA HIS A 458 -0.19 -12.51 14.94
C HIS A 458 0.91 -13.19 15.76
N ASP A 459 0.69 -14.45 16.10
CA ASP A 459 1.68 -15.37 16.64
C ASP A 459 1.47 -16.77 16.03
N GLU A 460 2.22 -17.76 16.47
CA GLU A 460 2.13 -19.15 16.01
C GLU A 460 0.73 -19.77 16.24
N ARG A 461 -0.03 -19.28 17.21
CA ARG A 461 -1.35 -19.79 17.57
C ARG A 461 -2.48 -19.15 16.76
N GLY A 462 -2.27 -17.97 16.19
CA GLY A 462 -3.28 -17.26 15.40
C GLY A 462 -3.20 -15.74 15.48
N ILE A 463 -4.35 -15.08 15.32
CA ILE A 463 -4.45 -13.63 15.24
C ILE A 463 -4.37 -12.99 16.65
N LEU A 464 -3.77 -11.79 16.71
CA LEU A 464 -3.66 -10.96 17.91
C LEU A 464 -4.35 -9.60 17.68
N TRP A 465 -5.64 -9.58 17.44
CA TRP A 465 -6.36 -8.37 17.08
C TRP A 465 -6.05 -7.18 18.00
N PRO A 466 -5.85 -5.96 17.42
CA PRO A 466 -6.13 -4.74 18.17
C PRO A 466 -7.55 -4.74 18.71
N SER A 467 -7.76 -4.20 19.90
CA SER A 467 -9.07 -4.28 20.60
C SER A 467 -10.24 -3.77 19.74
N ALA A 468 -10.01 -2.73 18.94
CA ALA A 468 -11.01 -2.15 18.05
C ALA A 468 -11.48 -3.10 16.93
N LEU A 469 -10.68 -4.10 16.56
CA LEU A 469 -10.93 -4.98 15.41
C LEU A 469 -11.40 -6.39 15.81
N ALA A 470 -11.22 -6.80 17.05
CA ALA A 470 -11.59 -8.16 17.46
C ALA A 470 -13.05 -8.48 17.11
N PRO A 471 -13.35 -9.62 16.45
CA PRO A 471 -14.72 -9.95 16.03
C PRO A 471 -15.68 -10.13 17.20
N PHE A 472 -15.15 -10.59 18.33
CA PHE A 472 -15.78 -10.64 19.64
C PHE A 472 -14.76 -10.21 20.68
N GLN A 473 -15.23 -9.58 21.75
CA GLN A 473 -14.37 -9.14 22.85
C GLN A 473 -14.06 -10.29 23.82
N ILE A 474 -15.05 -11.16 24.05
CA ILE A 474 -14.99 -12.22 25.05
C ILE A 474 -15.38 -13.57 24.42
N ALA A 475 -14.56 -14.60 24.65
CA ALA A 475 -14.93 -15.99 24.46
C ALA A 475 -15.32 -16.61 25.81
N LEU A 476 -16.55 -17.08 25.93
CA LEU A 476 -17.04 -17.79 27.09
C LEU A 476 -17.03 -19.28 26.77
N VAL A 477 -16.23 -20.06 27.49
CA VAL A 477 -15.94 -21.47 27.17
C VAL A 477 -16.26 -22.39 28.35
N PRO A 478 -17.48 -22.94 28.41
CA PRO A 478 -17.82 -23.98 29.39
C PRO A 478 -17.14 -25.30 29.01
N LEU A 479 -16.54 -25.98 29.98
CA LEU A 479 -15.86 -27.26 29.74
C LEU A 479 -16.83 -28.43 29.55
N LYS A 480 -17.95 -28.41 30.24
CA LYS A 480 -19.05 -29.40 30.17
C LYS A 480 -20.39 -28.69 30.18
N TYR A 481 -20.77 -28.07 29.08
CA TYR A 481 -22.00 -27.28 29.00
C TYR A 481 -23.27 -28.08 29.25
N GLU A 482 -23.24 -29.39 29.02
CA GLU A 482 -24.35 -30.30 29.33
C GLU A 482 -24.59 -30.53 30.85
N THR A 483 -23.65 -30.18 31.72
CA THR A 483 -23.80 -30.24 33.16
C THR A 483 -24.67 -29.08 33.64
N GLU A 484 -25.74 -29.34 34.38
CA GLU A 484 -26.75 -28.33 34.74
C GLU A 484 -26.15 -27.13 35.51
N SER A 485 -25.23 -27.37 36.45
CA SER A 485 -24.54 -26.32 37.21
C SER A 485 -23.74 -25.40 36.31
N VAL A 486 -22.96 -25.99 35.39
CA VAL A 486 -22.12 -25.25 34.40
C VAL A 486 -22.99 -24.48 33.42
N LYS A 487 -24.08 -25.13 32.95
CA LYS A 487 -25.02 -24.50 32.02
C LYS A 487 -25.70 -23.27 32.63
N GLN A 488 -26.25 -23.41 33.80
CA GLN A 488 -26.93 -22.29 34.49
C GLN A 488 -25.98 -21.14 34.78
N ALA A 489 -24.77 -21.42 35.28
CA ALA A 489 -23.75 -20.40 35.53
C ALA A 489 -23.30 -19.71 34.24
N THR A 490 -23.11 -20.50 33.16
CA THR A 490 -22.71 -19.99 31.85
C THR A 490 -23.79 -19.11 31.24
N ASP A 491 -25.06 -19.55 31.25
CA ASP A 491 -26.17 -18.81 30.64
C ASP A 491 -26.41 -17.50 31.39
N LYS A 492 -26.31 -17.52 32.73
CA LYS A 492 -26.38 -16.32 33.55
C LYS A 492 -25.27 -15.33 33.21
N LEU A 493 -24.03 -15.77 33.22
CA LEU A 493 -22.89 -14.92 32.93
C LEU A 493 -22.93 -14.37 31.49
N TYR A 494 -23.33 -15.19 30.51
CA TYR A 494 -23.55 -14.76 29.15
C TYR A 494 -24.57 -13.63 29.03
N ALA A 495 -25.68 -13.75 29.75
CA ALA A 495 -26.73 -12.74 29.81
C ALA A 495 -26.22 -11.43 30.44
N GLU A 496 -25.50 -11.52 31.57
CA GLU A 496 -24.93 -10.37 32.28
C GLU A 496 -23.91 -9.61 31.41
N LEU A 497 -22.96 -10.33 30.80
CA LEU A 497 -21.96 -9.73 29.91
C LEU A 497 -22.59 -9.06 28.66
N THR A 498 -23.61 -9.73 28.08
CA THR A 498 -24.32 -9.18 26.92
C THR A 498 -25.14 -7.96 27.29
N ALA A 499 -25.82 -7.97 28.44
CA ALA A 499 -26.57 -6.83 28.94
C ALA A 499 -25.68 -5.62 29.26
N ALA A 500 -24.43 -5.88 29.67
CA ALA A 500 -23.42 -4.84 29.88
C ALA A 500 -22.85 -4.27 28.56
N GLY A 501 -23.28 -4.76 27.37
CA GLY A 501 -22.89 -4.27 26.06
C GLY A 501 -21.66 -4.95 25.48
N PHE A 502 -21.13 -6.00 26.10
CA PHE A 502 -19.98 -6.71 25.58
C PHE A 502 -20.35 -7.66 24.42
N GLU A 503 -19.46 -7.76 23.44
CA GLU A 503 -19.58 -8.71 22.33
C GLU A 503 -19.03 -10.08 22.76
N VAL A 504 -19.92 -11.00 23.08
CA VAL A 504 -19.58 -12.32 23.62
C VAL A 504 -19.84 -13.43 22.63
N LEU A 505 -18.85 -14.32 22.41
CA LEU A 505 -19.02 -15.61 21.77
C LEU A 505 -19.03 -16.71 22.83
N LEU A 506 -20.18 -17.37 22.99
CA LEU A 506 -20.33 -18.53 23.86
C LEU A 506 -20.07 -19.81 23.06
N ASP A 507 -19.06 -20.57 23.47
CA ASP A 507 -18.74 -21.88 22.88
C ASP A 507 -19.54 -23.01 23.54
N ASP A 508 -20.79 -23.13 23.15
CA ASP A 508 -21.76 -24.12 23.65
C ASP A 508 -21.68 -25.47 22.86
N ARG A 509 -20.61 -25.72 22.12
CA ARG A 509 -20.39 -27.01 21.44
C ARG A 509 -20.36 -28.15 22.46
N ASP A 510 -20.87 -29.29 22.05
CA ASP A 510 -21.06 -30.49 22.89
C ASP A 510 -19.72 -31.14 23.29
N LYS A 511 -19.84 -32.20 24.12
CA LYS A 511 -18.67 -32.98 24.60
C LYS A 511 -17.84 -33.67 23.54
N LYS A 512 -18.31 -33.74 22.28
CA LYS A 512 -17.51 -34.27 21.15
C LYS A 512 -16.38 -33.31 20.78
N THR A 513 -16.52 -32.03 21.09
CA THR A 513 -15.47 -31.02 20.90
C THR A 513 -14.66 -30.89 22.19
N SER A 514 -13.44 -31.37 22.20
CA SER A 514 -12.57 -31.30 23.38
C SER A 514 -12.25 -29.84 23.79
N PRO A 515 -11.98 -29.58 25.08
CA PRO A 515 -11.56 -28.25 25.54
C PRO A 515 -10.37 -27.69 24.77
N GLY A 516 -9.37 -28.51 24.43
CA GLY A 516 -8.20 -28.11 23.65
C GLY A 516 -8.56 -27.57 22.26
N VAL A 517 -9.54 -28.18 21.59
CA VAL A 517 -10.05 -27.69 20.29
C VAL A 517 -10.78 -26.35 20.47
N LYS A 518 -11.62 -26.22 21.49
CA LYS A 518 -12.31 -24.96 21.80
C LYS A 518 -11.32 -23.82 22.04
N PHE A 519 -10.28 -24.06 22.83
CA PHE A 519 -9.23 -23.07 23.12
C PHE A 519 -8.43 -22.70 21.86
N ALA A 520 -8.01 -23.69 21.08
CA ALA A 520 -7.27 -23.48 19.85
C ALA A 520 -8.07 -22.65 18.83
N ASP A 521 -9.37 -22.88 18.69
CA ASP A 521 -10.24 -22.09 17.82
C ASP A 521 -10.34 -20.63 18.28
N MET A 522 -10.51 -20.37 19.58
CA MET A 522 -10.60 -19.01 20.13
C MET A 522 -9.26 -18.26 19.99
N GLU A 523 -8.13 -18.96 20.17
CA GLU A 523 -6.80 -18.41 19.97
C GLU A 523 -6.51 -18.14 18.49
N LEU A 524 -6.89 -19.04 17.57
CA LEU A 524 -6.76 -18.87 16.13
C LEU A 524 -7.57 -17.66 15.63
N ILE A 525 -8.81 -17.51 16.07
CA ILE A 525 -9.67 -16.38 15.72
C ILE A 525 -9.14 -15.07 16.33
N GLY A 526 -8.42 -15.15 17.45
CA GLY A 526 -7.82 -14.02 18.13
C GLY A 526 -8.76 -13.26 19.06
N ILE A 527 -9.70 -13.95 19.71
CA ILE A 527 -10.60 -13.29 20.69
C ILE A 527 -9.77 -12.85 21.91
N PRO A 528 -9.81 -11.55 22.29
CA PRO A 528 -8.89 -10.99 23.29
C PRO A 528 -9.01 -11.59 24.68
N HIS A 529 -10.22 -11.90 25.14
CA HIS A 529 -10.46 -12.36 26.49
C HIS A 529 -11.18 -13.70 26.49
N ARG A 530 -10.58 -14.73 27.11
CA ARG A 530 -11.19 -16.04 27.27
C ARG A 530 -11.54 -16.27 28.74
N ILE A 531 -12.79 -16.63 29.00
CA ILE A 531 -13.30 -17.00 30.30
C ILE A 531 -13.75 -18.46 30.26
N VAL A 532 -13.19 -19.31 31.12
CA VAL A 532 -13.49 -20.74 31.18
C VAL A 532 -14.33 -21.02 32.41
N ILE A 533 -15.41 -21.77 32.21
CA ILE A 533 -16.32 -22.20 33.28
C ILE A 533 -16.20 -23.71 33.43
N SER A 534 -15.91 -24.17 34.64
CA SER A 534 -15.82 -25.58 35.01
C SER A 534 -16.52 -25.88 36.31
N ASP A 535 -17.00 -27.13 36.52
CA ASP A 535 -17.58 -27.58 37.79
C ASP A 535 -16.66 -27.32 38.97
N ARG A 536 -15.36 -27.60 38.83
CA ARG A 536 -14.36 -27.35 39.86
C ARG A 536 -14.25 -25.87 40.20
N GLY A 537 -14.12 -25.01 39.19
CA GLY A 537 -14.02 -23.57 39.38
C GLY A 537 -15.29 -23.01 40.09
N LEU A 538 -16.49 -23.48 39.69
CA LEU A 538 -17.73 -23.09 40.31
C LEU A 538 -17.79 -23.52 41.80
N SER A 539 -17.32 -24.72 42.14
CA SER A 539 -17.27 -25.17 43.55
C SER A 539 -16.27 -24.38 44.39
N GLU A 540 -15.22 -23.85 43.78
CA GLU A 540 -14.19 -22.99 44.40
C GLU A 540 -14.58 -21.48 44.34
N GLY A 541 -15.67 -21.12 43.67
CA GLY A 541 -16.13 -19.74 43.53
C GLY A 541 -15.30 -18.90 42.56
N VAL A 542 -14.58 -19.53 41.61
CA VAL A 542 -13.69 -18.89 40.68
C VAL A 542 -13.97 -19.26 39.21
N LEU A 543 -13.56 -18.42 38.28
CA LEU A 543 -13.51 -18.65 36.84
C LEU A 543 -12.07 -18.51 36.37
N GLU A 544 -11.67 -19.32 35.39
CA GLU A 544 -10.38 -19.18 34.79
C GLU A 544 -10.43 -18.10 33.68
N TYR A 545 -9.56 -17.12 33.76
CA TYR A 545 -9.39 -16.07 32.76
C TYR A 545 -8.03 -16.19 32.09
N LYS A 546 -8.00 -15.97 30.78
CA LYS A 546 -6.76 -15.80 30.02
C LYS A 546 -6.94 -14.74 28.93
N GLY A 547 -6.10 -13.72 28.96
CA GLY A 547 -5.94 -12.80 27.82
C GLY A 547 -5.23 -13.46 26.65
N ARG A 548 -5.56 -13.07 25.42
CA ARG A 548 -4.95 -13.67 24.20
C ARG A 548 -3.43 -13.48 24.14
N ARG A 549 -2.93 -12.40 24.73
CA ARG A 549 -1.50 -12.08 24.82
C ARG A 549 -0.82 -12.58 26.10
N ASP A 550 -1.59 -13.13 27.03
CA ASP A 550 -1.04 -13.62 28.30
C ASP A 550 -0.37 -14.99 28.10
N SER A 551 0.73 -15.23 28.80
CA SER A 551 1.42 -16.53 28.80
C SER A 551 0.62 -17.56 29.61
N GLU A 552 0.03 -17.14 30.74
CA GLU A 552 -0.65 -18.01 31.69
C GLU A 552 -2.09 -17.56 31.95
N SER A 553 -2.91 -18.50 32.39
CA SER A 553 -4.26 -18.20 32.90
C SER A 553 -4.21 -17.84 34.40
N GLN A 554 -5.24 -17.14 34.87
CA GLN A 554 -5.44 -16.81 36.27
C GLN A 554 -6.86 -17.14 36.73
N ASN A 555 -7.03 -17.48 38.00
CA ASN A 555 -8.32 -17.68 38.59
C ASN A 555 -8.86 -16.35 39.14
N LEU A 556 -10.09 -15.99 38.76
CA LEU A 556 -10.77 -14.78 39.20
C LEU A 556 -12.01 -15.16 40.03
N PRO A 557 -12.24 -14.54 41.19
CA PRO A 557 -13.51 -14.68 41.90
C PRO A 557 -14.70 -14.30 41.01
N ILE A 558 -15.75 -15.09 41.00
CA ILE A 558 -16.94 -14.87 40.15
C ILE A 558 -17.51 -13.46 40.33
N GLY A 559 -17.54 -12.96 41.58
CA GLY A 559 -18.05 -11.62 41.89
C GLY A 559 -17.21 -10.45 41.38
N GLU A 560 -15.94 -10.68 41.04
CA GLU A 560 -14.99 -9.64 40.57
C GLU A 560 -14.88 -9.60 39.05
N LEU A 561 -15.39 -10.61 38.32
CA LEU A 561 -15.20 -10.76 36.89
C LEU A 561 -15.70 -9.54 36.11
N MET A 562 -16.88 -9.03 36.41
CA MET A 562 -17.49 -7.91 35.68
C MET A 562 -16.64 -6.63 35.79
N SER A 563 -16.18 -6.30 37.00
CA SER A 563 -15.29 -5.14 37.18
C SER A 563 -13.95 -5.32 36.51
N PHE A 564 -13.37 -6.51 36.61
CA PHE A 564 -12.10 -6.85 35.93
C PHE A 564 -12.19 -6.72 34.40
N ILE A 565 -13.21 -7.31 33.77
CA ILE A 565 -13.40 -7.25 32.32
C ILE A 565 -13.70 -5.81 31.88
N THR A 566 -14.51 -5.06 32.62
CA THR A 566 -14.79 -3.66 32.31
C THR A 566 -13.50 -2.83 32.31
N GLU A 567 -12.63 -3.00 33.31
CA GLU A 567 -11.34 -2.32 33.36
C GLU A 567 -10.42 -2.70 32.18
N LYS A 568 -10.36 -4.01 31.86
CA LYS A 568 -9.54 -4.49 30.73
C LYS A 568 -9.99 -3.94 29.37
N LEU A 569 -11.30 -3.77 29.17
CA LEU A 569 -11.86 -3.27 27.91
C LEU A 569 -11.95 -1.74 27.83
N SER A 570 -11.73 -1.04 28.95
CA SER A 570 -11.65 0.44 28.99
C SER A 570 -10.24 0.98 28.67
N ARG A 571 -9.26 0.11 28.67
CA ARG A 571 -7.86 0.40 28.32
C ARG A 571 -7.58 0.12 26.85
#